data_06439b60a074c3d7477e1b80f47e0891
#
_entry.id   06439b60a074c3d7477e1b80f47e0891
#
_cell.length_a   1.000
_cell.length_b   1.000
_cell.length_c   1.000
_cell.angle_alpha   90.00
_cell.angle_beta   90.00
_cell.angle_gamma   90.00
#
_symmetry.space_group_name_H-M   'P 1'
#
loop_
_entity.id
_entity.type
_entity.pdbx_description
1 polymer ?
#
loop_
_entity_poly.entity_id
_entity_poly.type
_entity_poly.pdbx_seq_one_letter_code
_entity_poly.pdbx_strand_id
1 'polypeptide(L)'
;MVVEIRPEDYSELVGQEELYLRNGEKVDADSPLALMAFQERLEEVCWLNGGMKQTAPAQRMDDFMRKKNSFDLPVSSYTPGLLASPLHFWMPEFVTSRLREGFRYFGKVSRGFLTNEATMIGVETSTSAPV
;
A
#
# COMPACT_ATOMS: atom_id res chain seq x y z
N MET A 1 4.20 -7.56 -8.25
CA MET A 1 3.59 -6.46 -9.03
C MET A 1 3.90 -5.16 -8.32
N VAL A 2 4.24 -4.11 -9.05
CA VAL A 2 4.54 -2.78 -8.49
C VAL A 2 3.65 -1.74 -9.15
N VAL A 3 3.38 -0.68 -8.42
CA VAL A 3 2.67 0.50 -8.93
C VAL A 3 3.66 1.64 -9.00
N GLU A 4 3.86 2.17 -10.20
CA GLU A 4 4.67 3.37 -10.41
C GLU A 4 3.94 4.58 -9.84
N ILE A 5 4.65 5.40 -9.08
CA ILE A 5 4.14 6.65 -8.51
C ILE A 5 4.85 7.81 -9.19
N ARG A 6 4.08 8.68 -9.81
CA ARG A 6 4.55 9.84 -10.56
C ARG A 6 4.26 11.14 -9.82
N PRO A 7 4.96 12.23 -10.16
CA PRO A 7 4.69 13.53 -9.56
C PRO A 7 3.21 13.96 -9.62
N GLU A 8 2.52 13.65 -10.71
CA GLU A 8 1.10 13.96 -10.90
C GLU A 8 0.21 13.23 -9.87
N ASP A 9 0.59 12.02 -9.48
CA ASP A 9 -0.21 11.19 -8.58
C ASP A 9 -0.22 11.76 -7.15
N TYR A 10 0.93 12.19 -6.64
CA TYR A 10 0.98 12.75 -5.29
C TYR A 10 0.63 14.23 -5.22
N SER A 11 0.66 14.95 -6.34
CA SER A 11 0.17 16.33 -6.39
C SER A 11 -1.35 16.40 -6.15
N GLU A 12 -2.11 15.42 -6.59
CA GLU A 12 -3.53 15.29 -6.27
C GLU A 12 -3.76 15.03 -4.77
N LEU A 13 -2.92 14.24 -4.16
CA LEU A 13 -2.99 13.98 -2.71
C LEU A 13 -2.66 15.23 -1.89
N VAL A 14 -1.65 15.98 -2.27
CA VAL A 14 -1.27 17.22 -1.58
C VAL A 14 -2.38 18.28 -1.67
N GLY A 15 -3.21 18.25 -2.70
CA GLY A 15 -4.41 19.08 -2.78
C GLY A 15 -5.51 18.70 -1.78
N GLN A 16 -5.43 17.51 -1.20
CA GLN A 16 -6.41 16.98 -0.24
C GLN A 16 -5.83 16.83 1.17
N GLU A 17 -4.54 16.50 1.29
CA GLU A 17 -3.86 16.34 2.57
C GLU A 17 -2.54 17.13 2.56
N GLU A 18 -2.22 17.78 3.67
CA GLU A 18 -0.92 18.42 3.84
C GLU A 18 0.15 17.34 4.04
N LEU A 19 1.25 17.43 3.30
CA LEU A 19 2.40 16.57 3.46
C LEU A 19 3.43 17.18 4.40
N TYR A 20 3.91 16.37 5.32
CA TYR A 20 4.98 16.70 6.25
C TYR A 20 6.08 15.66 6.20
N LEU A 21 7.31 16.10 6.30
CA LEU A 21 8.43 15.21 6.60
C LEU A 21 8.35 14.73 8.05
N ARG A 22 9.05 13.64 8.34
CA ARG A 22 9.12 13.08 9.70
C ARG A 22 9.63 14.06 10.75
N ASN A 23 10.43 15.07 10.34
CA ASN A 23 10.87 16.16 11.21
C ASN A 23 9.82 17.24 11.47
N GLY A 24 8.62 17.13 10.88
CA GLY A 24 7.53 18.09 11.02
C GLY A 24 7.55 19.25 10.02
N GLU A 25 8.48 19.27 9.08
CA GLU A 25 8.55 20.29 8.03
C GLU A 25 7.46 20.05 7.00
N LYS A 26 6.67 21.09 6.70
CA LYS A 26 5.65 21.06 5.66
C LYS A 26 6.30 21.06 4.27
N VAL A 27 5.81 20.23 3.39
CA VAL A 27 6.32 20.07 2.04
C VAL A 27 5.23 20.36 1.02
N ASP A 28 5.51 21.27 0.09
CA ASP A 28 4.63 21.57 -1.04
C ASP A 28 4.76 20.50 -2.15
N ALA A 29 3.71 20.35 -2.97
CA ALA A 29 3.69 19.39 -4.06
C ALA A 29 4.83 19.57 -5.07
N ASP A 30 5.30 20.79 -5.26
CA ASP A 30 6.39 21.14 -6.18
C ASP A 30 7.78 20.93 -5.59
N SER A 31 7.86 20.58 -4.31
CA SER A 31 9.14 20.36 -3.64
C SER A 31 9.80 19.07 -4.17
N PRO A 32 11.13 19.08 -4.36
CA PRO A 32 11.86 17.85 -4.65
C PRO A 32 11.77 16.80 -3.53
N LEU A 33 11.31 17.19 -2.33
CA LEU A 33 11.09 16.30 -1.18
C LEU A 33 9.66 15.76 -1.10
N ALA A 34 8.77 16.12 -2.02
CA ALA A 34 7.36 15.73 -1.97
C ALA A 34 7.17 14.20 -2.02
N LEU A 35 7.92 13.52 -2.88
CA LEU A 35 7.87 12.05 -2.95
C LEU A 35 8.36 11.39 -1.67
N MET A 36 9.40 11.94 -1.05
CA MET A 36 9.90 11.43 0.23
C MET A 36 8.86 11.64 1.35
N ALA A 37 8.22 12.80 1.40
CA ALA A 37 7.17 13.07 2.37
C ALA A 37 5.96 12.13 2.18
N PHE A 38 5.59 11.86 0.94
CA PHE A 38 4.55 10.89 0.61
C PHE A 38 4.94 9.48 1.08
N GLN A 39 6.16 9.05 0.81
CA GLN A 39 6.68 7.75 1.24
C GLN A 39 6.66 7.62 2.77
N GLU A 40 7.19 8.60 3.48
CA GLU A 40 7.17 8.61 4.95
C GLU A 40 5.75 8.55 5.51
N ARG A 41 4.81 9.27 4.90
CA ARG A 41 3.40 9.24 5.30
C ARG A 41 2.79 7.87 5.08
N LEU A 42 3.05 7.24 3.94
CA LEU A 42 2.53 5.90 3.63
C LEU A 42 3.09 4.85 4.59
N GLU A 43 4.37 4.93 4.92
CA GLU A 43 5.01 4.06 5.90
C GLU A 43 4.41 4.22 7.30
N GLU A 44 4.15 5.46 7.72
CA GLU A 44 3.50 5.76 9.00
C GLU A 44 2.09 5.17 9.06
N VAL A 45 1.28 5.38 8.03
CA VAL A 45 -0.07 4.82 7.95
C VAL A 45 -0.04 3.30 7.94
N CYS A 46 0.91 2.71 7.23
CA CYS A 46 1.15 1.26 7.24
C CYS A 46 1.48 0.76 8.65
N TRP A 47 2.39 1.40 9.35
CA TRP A 47 2.77 1.04 10.72
C TRP A 47 1.60 1.14 11.69
N LEU A 48 0.81 2.21 11.62
CA LEU A 48 -0.40 2.40 12.43
C LEU A 48 -1.41 1.27 12.19
N ASN A 49 -1.64 0.92 10.93
CA ASN A 49 -2.57 -0.15 10.54
C ASN A 49 -2.02 -1.56 10.75
N GLY A 50 -0.73 -1.69 10.97
CA GLY A 50 -0.06 -2.92 11.38
C GLY A 50 0.00 -3.14 12.89
N GLY A 51 -0.67 -2.29 13.68
CA GLY A 51 -0.76 -2.42 15.13
C GLY A 51 0.38 -1.74 15.90
N MET A 52 1.10 -0.81 15.27
CA MET A 52 2.22 -0.04 15.88
C MET A 52 3.34 -0.93 16.41
N LYS A 53 3.60 -2.04 15.73
CA LYS A 53 4.63 -3.04 16.03
C LYS A 53 5.34 -3.44 14.75
N GLN A 54 6.10 -4.51 14.78
CA GLN A 54 6.72 -5.10 13.60
C GLN A 54 5.74 -5.96 12.77
N THR A 55 4.54 -6.21 13.28
CA THR A 55 3.47 -6.85 12.50
C THR A 55 3.08 -5.97 11.31
N ALA A 56 2.86 -6.61 10.17
CA ALA A 56 2.49 -5.92 8.94
C ALA A 56 0.98 -6.00 8.70
N PRO A 57 0.35 -4.91 8.21
CA PRO A 57 -1.04 -4.96 7.79
C PRO A 57 -1.17 -5.86 6.56
N ALA A 58 -2.19 -6.69 6.54
CA ALA A 58 -2.41 -7.65 5.46
C ALA A 58 -3.89 -7.85 5.19
N GLN A 59 -4.19 -8.29 3.99
CA GLN A 59 -5.55 -8.56 3.52
C GLN A 59 -5.53 -9.70 2.51
N ARG A 60 -6.57 -10.53 2.49
CA ARG A 60 -6.73 -11.51 1.42
C ARG A 60 -6.90 -10.79 0.09
N MET A 61 -6.26 -11.28 -0.97
CA MET A 61 -6.35 -10.67 -2.29
C MET A 61 -7.80 -10.58 -2.79
N ASP A 62 -8.60 -11.61 -2.60
CA ASP A 62 -10.00 -11.62 -3.00
C ASP A 62 -10.82 -10.56 -2.27
N ASP A 63 -10.59 -10.39 -0.97
CA ASP A 63 -11.24 -9.36 -0.17
C ASP A 63 -10.82 -7.94 -0.60
N PHE A 64 -9.53 -7.75 -0.89
CA PHE A 64 -9.04 -6.49 -1.45
C PHE A 64 -9.72 -6.14 -2.77
N MET A 65 -9.85 -7.12 -3.68
CA MET A 65 -10.52 -6.94 -4.97
C MET A 65 -12.00 -6.58 -4.82
N ARG A 66 -12.66 -7.14 -3.80
CA ARG A 66 -14.09 -6.91 -3.51
C ARG A 66 -14.33 -5.76 -2.54
N LYS A 67 -13.30 -5.09 -2.07
CA LYS A 67 -13.37 -4.02 -1.05
C LYS A 67 -14.05 -4.48 0.24
N LYS A 68 -13.68 -5.67 0.71
CA LYS A 68 -14.19 -6.28 1.93
C LYS A 68 -13.08 -6.46 2.96
N ASN A 69 -13.45 -6.42 4.23
CA ASN A 69 -12.51 -6.73 5.30
C ASN A 69 -12.25 -8.23 5.36
N SER A 70 -10.98 -8.60 5.59
CA SER A 70 -10.62 -9.96 5.91
C SER A 70 -10.80 -10.21 7.41
N PHE A 71 -11.51 -11.27 7.78
CA PHE A 71 -11.69 -11.66 9.17
C PHE A 71 -10.55 -12.57 9.66
N ASP A 72 -9.89 -13.24 8.74
CA ASP A 72 -8.76 -14.12 8.98
C ASP A 72 -7.77 -14.01 7.81
N LEU A 73 -6.57 -14.50 8.01
CA LEU A 73 -5.51 -14.50 7.01
C LEU A 73 -4.96 -15.91 6.82
N PRO A 74 -4.53 -16.27 5.59
CA PRO A 74 -3.80 -17.50 5.36
C PRO A 74 -2.49 -17.54 6.16
N VAL A 75 -1.97 -18.75 6.37
CA VAL A 75 -0.64 -18.93 6.98
C VAL A 75 0.41 -18.24 6.12
N SER A 76 1.28 -17.48 6.75
CA SER A 76 2.33 -16.68 6.10
C SER A 76 3.70 -17.02 6.67
N SER A 77 4.72 -16.92 5.81
CA SER A 77 6.12 -17.03 6.21
C SER A 77 6.70 -15.73 6.80
N TYR A 78 5.91 -14.67 6.85
CA TYR A 78 6.35 -13.41 7.46
C TYR A 78 6.46 -13.56 8.97
N THR A 79 7.69 -13.71 9.45
CA THR A 79 8.00 -14.05 10.85
C THR A 79 7.45 -13.06 11.89
N PRO A 80 7.51 -11.71 11.66
CA PRO A 80 6.96 -10.77 12.64
C PRO A 80 5.45 -10.86 12.81
N GLY A 81 4.75 -11.55 11.90
CA GLY A 81 3.31 -11.73 11.94
C GLY A 81 2.52 -10.71 11.14
N LEU A 82 1.28 -11.05 10.85
CA LEU A 82 0.36 -10.23 10.07
C LEU A 82 -0.83 -9.81 10.92
N LEU A 83 -1.33 -8.59 10.67
CA LEU A 83 -2.57 -8.09 11.23
C LEU A 83 -3.56 -7.82 10.09
N ALA A 84 -4.75 -8.40 10.17
CA ALA A 84 -5.80 -8.14 9.19
C ALA A 84 -6.16 -6.66 9.19
N SER A 85 -6.06 -6.04 8.02
CA SER A 85 -6.28 -4.61 7.84
C SER A 85 -6.89 -4.33 6.45
N PRO A 86 -7.82 -3.39 6.34
CA PRO A 86 -8.46 -3.06 5.06
C PRO A 86 -7.55 -2.19 4.19
N LEU A 87 -6.56 -2.80 3.54
CA LEU A 87 -5.62 -2.09 2.65
C LEU A 87 -6.36 -1.27 1.58
N HIS A 88 -7.47 -1.80 1.05
CA HIS A 88 -8.31 -1.12 0.07
C HIS A 88 -8.91 0.19 0.57
N PHE A 89 -8.99 0.38 1.87
CA PHE A 89 -9.61 1.54 2.50
C PHE A 89 -8.60 2.65 2.80
N TRP A 90 -7.47 2.32 3.44
CA TRP A 90 -6.53 3.34 3.91
C TRP A 90 -5.38 3.65 2.94
N MET A 91 -5.10 2.77 1.98
CA MET A 91 -4.11 3.07 0.95
C MET A 91 -4.65 4.13 -0.02
N PRO A 92 -3.78 4.96 -0.62
CA PRO A 92 -4.20 5.94 -1.62
C PRO A 92 -5.00 5.30 -2.75
N GLU A 93 -6.12 5.93 -3.16
CA GLU A 93 -7.03 5.36 -4.15
C GLU A 93 -6.36 5.11 -5.51
N PHE A 94 -5.44 5.98 -5.93
CA PHE A 94 -4.72 5.75 -7.19
C PHE A 94 -3.83 4.50 -7.14
N VAL A 95 -3.30 4.15 -5.97
CA VAL A 95 -2.52 2.91 -5.77
C VAL A 95 -3.46 1.70 -5.79
N THR A 96 -4.53 1.73 -5.02
CA THR A 96 -5.46 0.59 -4.92
C THR A 96 -6.19 0.33 -6.23
N SER A 97 -6.57 1.37 -6.98
CA SER A 97 -7.22 1.19 -8.28
C SER A 97 -6.27 0.59 -9.32
N ARG A 98 -5.02 1.02 -9.36
CA ARG A 98 -3.99 0.44 -10.24
C ARG A 98 -3.67 -1.00 -9.88
N LEU A 99 -3.59 -1.31 -8.60
CA LEU A 99 -3.41 -2.68 -8.13
C LEU A 99 -4.57 -3.58 -8.55
N ARG A 100 -5.81 -3.14 -8.37
CA ARG A 100 -6.99 -3.90 -8.80
C ARG A 100 -7.03 -4.13 -10.31
N GLU A 101 -6.71 -3.11 -11.09
CA GLU A 101 -6.62 -3.22 -12.56
C GLU A 101 -5.56 -4.24 -12.97
N GLY A 102 -4.37 -4.16 -12.39
CA GLY A 102 -3.29 -5.11 -12.63
C GLY A 102 -3.67 -6.53 -12.22
N PHE A 103 -4.29 -6.71 -11.08
CA PHE A 103 -4.76 -8.04 -10.64
C PHE A 103 -5.83 -8.63 -11.57
N ARG A 104 -6.75 -7.82 -12.08
CA ARG A 104 -7.72 -8.28 -13.08
C ARG A 104 -7.02 -8.75 -14.35
N TYR A 105 -6.03 -7.99 -14.82
CA TYR A 105 -5.24 -8.38 -15.98
C TYR A 105 -4.52 -9.71 -15.75
N PHE A 106 -3.81 -9.86 -14.66
CA PHE A 106 -3.11 -11.10 -14.32
C PHE A 106 -4.09 -12.27 -14.11
N GLY A 107 -5.27 -12.01 -13.57
CA GLY A 107 -6.32 -13.03 -13.46
C GLY A 107 -6.83 -13.55 -14.81
N LYS A 108 -6.75 -12.73 -15.86
CA LYS A 108 -7.11 -13.14 -17.22
C LYS A 108 -6.00 -13.95 -17.91
N VAL A 109 -4.74 -13.57 -17.71
CA VAL A 109 -3.61 -14.21 -18.41
C VAL A 109 -3.01 -15.37 -17.63
N SER A 110 -3.27 -15.46 -16.36
CA SER A 110 -2.77 -16.52 -15.47
C SER A 110 -3.90 -17.13 -14.66
N ARG A 111 -4.34 -18.31 -15.07
CA ARG A 111 -5.43 -19.01 -14.39
C ARG A 111 -5.08 -19.31 -12.94
N GLY A 112 -5.99 -18.98 -12.02
CA GLY A 112 -5.79 -19.19 -10.58
C GLY A 112 -5.00 -18.08 -9.88
N PHE A 113 -4.62 -17.00 -10.59
CA PHE A 113 -3.93 -15.87 -9.99
C PHE A 113 -4.79 -15.17 -8.91
N LEU A 114 -6.05 -14.90 -9.22
CA LEU A 114 -7.00 -14.33 -8.26
C LEU A 114 -7.54 -15.43 -7.35
N THR A 115 -7.11 -15.45 -6.12
CA THR A 115 -7.48 -16.47 -5.14
C THR A 115 -7.66 -15.87 -3.76
N ASN A 116 -8.55 -16.49 -2.97
CA ASN A 116 -8.76 -16.15 -1.56
C ASN A 116 -7.61 -16.63 -0.65
N GLU A 117 -6.72 -17.45 -1.17
CA GLU A 117 -5.54 -17.95 -0.44
C GLU A 117 -4.32 -17.03 -0.55
N ALA A 118 -4.30 -16.13 -1.54
CA ALA A 118 -3.25 -15.14 -1.68
C ALA A 118 -3.44 -14.00 -0.67
N THR A 119 -2.33 -13.60 -0.05
CA THR A 119 -2.30 -12.52 0.93
C THR A 119 -1.52 -11.33 0.39
N MET A 120 -2.12 -10.15 0.50
CA MET A 120 -1.43 -8.89 0.29
C MET A 120 -0.88 -8.40 1.62
N ILE A 121 0.38 -8.02 1.62
CA ILE A 121 1.07 -7.46 2.78
C ILE A 121 1.49 -6.03 2.44
N GLY A 122 1.08 -5.06 3.21
CA GLY A 122 1.48 -3.67 3.03
C GLY A 122 2.73 -3.34 3.85
N VAL A 123 3.55 -2.47 3.44
CA VAL A 123 3.80 -1.95 2.09
C VAL A 123 5.32 -1.81 1.97
N GLU A 124 5.87 -2.11 0.82
CA GLU A 124 7.24 -1.75 0.48
C GLU A 124 7.21 -0.50 -0.40
N THR A 125 7.83 0.57 0.07
CA THR A 125 7.79 1.88 -0.58
C THR A 125 9.09 2.29 -1.24
N SER A 126 10.18 1.58 -0.97
CA SER A 126 11.48 1.84 -1.57
C SER A 126 11.69 1.04 -2.85
N THR A 127 12.39 1.65 -3.80
CA THR A 127 12.97 0.90 -4.92
C THR A 127 14.17 0.09 -4.43
N SER A 128 14.45 -1.02 -5.10
CA SER A 128 15.65 -1.80 -4.82
C SER A 128 16.87 -0.89 -4.88
N ALA A 129 17.55 -0.72 -3.76
CA ALA A 129 18.78 0.05 -3.74
C ALA A 129 19.83 -0.65 -4.60
N PRO A 130 20.60 0.07 -5.41
CA PRO A 130 21.77 -0.52 -6.05
C PRO A 130 22.73 -0.96 -4.96
N VAL A 131 23.11 -2.20 -5.06
CA VAL A 131 24.06 -2.80 -4.13
C VAL A 131 25.46 -2.31 -4.44
#